data_7300b03d8e15d9bb9af0ecd3595b1f0f
#
_entry.id   7300b03d8e15d9bb9af0ecd3595b1f0f
#
_cell.length_a   1.000
_cell.length_b   1.000
_cell.length_c   1.000
_cell.angle_alpha   90.00
_cell.angle_beta   90.00
_cell.angle_gamma   90.00
#
_symmetry.space_group_name_H-M   'P 1'
#
loop_
_entity.id
_entity.type
_entity.pdbx_description
1 polymer ?
#
loop_
_entity_poly.entity_id
_entity_poly.type
_entity_poly.pdbx_seq_one_letter_code
_entity_poly.pdbx_strand_id
1 'polypeptide(L)'
;MSKILFINSVCYGSTGSICKNLYKVAQKNGHTCKILYGRGECPNEFDSVRIDSQFDFYKHVIKAVALDQMCYGSTKPTYILIDEIKKFNPDVIHIHNIHGFYLDMFVLFSFLKKSNIKIIWTLHDCWPYTGHCAYYTYKHCNQWQIECKSCKDTKDYPPSLASHCNKNFKKKKELFCGLNNLTIICPSQWLADDVKKSFLKEYPIKVIHNGIDTEIFQPNESDILNTYDLNPKKIILGVASVWDKRKGLDYFLELDKRLSDEYKIVLIGLTDKQIKKLPDSILGIKRTENAEELAKWYSAAEVFFNPTLEDNYPTTNLEAIACGTPVVTFNTGGSPESAFVPECGYCIKKNVDAFLNILQDIKPIKSIPKNIDMEYMCNSYIDLYK
;
A
#
# COMPACT_ATOMS: atom_id res chain seq x y z
N MET A 1 26.25 -2.70 14.60
CA MET A 1 25.34 -1.54 14.79
C MET A 1 25.48 -0.66 13.58
N SER A 2 24.37 -0.34 12.89
CA SER A 2 24.39 0.49 11.67
C SER A 2 23.52 1.74 11.88
N LYS A 3 23.82 2.81 11.17
CA LYS A 3 22.97 3.99 11.04
C LYS A 3 22.03 3.82 9.87
N ILE A 4 20.72 3.81 10.12
CA ILE A 4 19.69 3.56 9.11
C ILE A 4 18.86 4.83 8.92
N LEU A 5 18.80 5.29 7.67
CA LEU A 5 17.99 6.43 7.29
C LEU A 5 16.80 5.98 6.46
N PHE A 6 15.60 6.25 6.94
CA PHE A 6 14.36 5.97 6.22
C PHE A 6 13.88 7.20 5.43
N ILE A 7 13.48 7.00 4.18
CA ILE A 7 12.89 8.06 3.34
C ILE A 7 11.48 7.64 2.94
N ASN A 8 10.47 8.43 3.33
CA ASN A 8 9.08 8.18 2.93
C ASN A 8 8.33 9.50 2.70
N SER A 9 7.25 9.44 1.94
CA SER A 9 6.41 10.62 1.68
C SER A 9 5.68 11.14 2.92
N VAL A 10 5.26 10.24 3.82
CA VAL A 10 4.47 10.53 5.03
C VAL A 10 4.81 9.58 6.18
N CYS A 11 4.49 9.97 7.43
CA CYS A 11 4.63 9.12 8.62
C CYS A 11 3.29 8.49 9.08
N TYR A 12 2.25 8.59 8.28
CA TYR A 12 0.92 8.02 8.56
C TYR A 12 0.44 7.12 7.41
N GLY A 13 -0.74 6.48 7.60
CA GLY A 13 -1.24 5.51 6.64
C GLY A 13 -0.38 4.25 6.56
N SER A 14 -0.68 3.34 5.64
CA SER A 14 -0.07 2.01 5.58
C SER A 14 1.46 2.08 5.41
N THR A 15 1.98 2.85 4.43
CA THR A 15 3.44 2.96 4.20
C THR A 15 4.17 3.70 5.33
N GLY A 16 3.51 4.70 5.93
CA GLY A 16 4.05 5.41 7.10
C GLY A 16 4.12 4.52 8.34
N SER A 17 3.12 3.67 8.55
CA SER A 17 3.13 2.68 9.64
C SER A 17 4.22 1.64 9.45
N ILE A 18 4.40 1.10 8.25
CA ILE A 18 5.51 0.19 7.93
C ILE A 18 6.86 0.85 8.24
N CYS A 19 7.08 2.08 7.77
CA CYS A 19 8.32 2.82 8.01
C CYS A 19 8.60 3.02 9.51
N LYS A 20 7.59 3.42 10.29
CA LYS A 20 7.72 3.62 11.76
C LYS A 20 8.00 2.31 12.51
N ASN A 21 7.36 1.22 12.13
CA ASN A 21 7.59 -0.08 12.77
C ASN A 21 8.98 -0.62 12.45
N LEU A 22 9.44 -0.48 11.20
CA LEU A 22 10.82 -0.80 10.84
C LEU A 22 11.84 0.02 11.67
N TYR A 23 11.58 1.31 11.86
CA TYR A 23 12.39 2.17 12.73
C TYR A 23 12.44 1.63 14.17
N LYS A 24 11.28 1.34 14.78
CA LYS A 24 11.20 0.81 16.15
C LYS A 24 11.95 -0.51 16.32
N VAL A 25 11.72 -1.47 15.42
CA VAL A 25 12.38 -2.77 15.48
C VAL A 25 13.88 -2.65 15.20
N ALA A 26 14.31 -1.78 14.30
CA ALA A 26 15.73 -1.53 14.06
C ALA A 26 16.40 -0.92 15.30
N GLN A 27 15.77 0.05 15.99
CA GLN A 27 16.28 0.58 17.26
C GLN A 27 16.35 -0.48 18.36
N LYS A 28 15.33 -1.32 18.50
CA LYS A 28 15.31 -2.45 19.45
C LYS A 28 16.48 -3.43 19.19
N ASN A 29 16.91 -3.55 17.94
CA ASN A 29 18.08 -4.34 17.53
C ASN A 29 19.41 -3.56 17.59
N GLY A 30 19.46 -2.39 18.22
CA GLY A 30 20.67 -1.61 18.49
C GLY A 30 21.14 -0.73 17.32
N HIS A 31 20.34 -0.54 16.28
CA HIS A 31 20.65 0.40 15.20
C HIS A 31 20.28 1.84 15.58
N THR A 32 20.97 2.82 15.03
CA THR A 32 20.61 4.23 15.14
C THR A 32 19.77 4.62 13.92
N CYS A 33 18.59 5.18 14.14
CA CYS A 33 17.62 5.40 13.07
C CYS A 33 17.19 6.86 12.94
N LYS A 34 16.93 7.32 11.73
CA LYS A 34 16.33 8.64 11.41
C LYS A 34 15.32 8.50 10.28
N ILE A 35 14.23 9.29 10.31
CA ILE A 35 13.22 9.35 9.25
C ILE A 35 13.28 10.72 8.57
N LEU A 36 13.42 10.75 7.24
CA LEU A 36 13.20 11.95 6.44
C LEU A 36 11.88 11.81 5.68
N TYR A 37 10.98 12.77 5.85
CA TYR A 37 9.65 12.67 5.28
C TYR A 37 9.17 13.99 4.65
N GLY A 38 8.21 13.86 3.70
CA GLY A 38 7.76 15.01 2.90
C GLY A 38 6.71 15.84 3.61
N ARG A 39 5.65 15.24 4.13
CA ARG A 39 4.47 15.98 4.56
C ARG A 39 3.73 15.33 5.74
N GLY A 40 2.82 16.13 6.32
CA GLY A 40 2.10 15.75 7.53
C GLY A 40 2.98 15.86 8.76
N GLU A 41 2.66 15.10 9.78
CA GLU A 41 3.36 15.07 11.07
C GLU A 41 3.92 13.68 11.32
N CYS A 42 5.05 13.61 11.99
CA CYS A 42 5.64 12.41 12.55
C CYS A 42 5.59 12.52 14.08
N PRO A 43 5.20 11.47 14.82
CA PRO A 43 5.20 11.51 16.28
C PRO A 43 6.58 11.84 16.84
N ASN A 44 6.63 12.60 17.94
CA ASN A 44 7.87 13.13 18.55
C ASN A 44 8.81 12.03 19.08
N GLU A 45 8.33 10.80 19.21
CA GLU A 45 9.15 9.66 19.64
C GLU A 45 10.17 9.20 18.57
N PHE A 46 10.03 9.67 17.32
CA PHE A 46 10.92 9.34 16.21
C PHE A 46 11.91 10.49 15.95
N ASP A 47 13.22 10.18 15.84
CA ASP A 47 14.17 11.14 15.26
C ASP A 47 13.81 11.34 13.79
N SER A 48 13.16 12.44 13.48
CA SER A 48 12.60 12.69 12.17
C SER A 48 12.73 14.14 11.74
N VAL A 49 12.88 14.35 10.43
CA VAL A 49 12.92 15.67 9.81
C VAL A 49 11.96 15.75 8.64
N ARG A 50 11.05 16.72 8.71
CA ARG A 50 10.23 17.08 7.56
C ARG A 50 11.03 17.97 6.61
N ILE A 51 11.16 17.52 5.35
CA ILE A 51 12.00 18.23 4.36
C ILE A 51 11.23 19.22 3.50
N ASP A 52 9.92 19.08 3.38
CA ASP A 52 9.10 19.86 2.44
C ASP A 52 8.30 20.97 3.15
N SER A 53 8.06 22.06 2.44
CA SER A 53 7.16 23.14 2.84
C SER A 53 5.81 23.02 2.14
N GLN A 54 4.76 23.62 2.72
CA GLN A 54 3.44 23.65 2.05
C GLN A 54 3.51 24.33 0.68
N PHE A 55 4.33 25.35 0.53
CA PHE A 55 4.49 26.07 -0.72
C PHE A 55 5.11 25.18 -1.82
N ASP A 56 6.21 24.50 -1.49
CA ASP A 56 6.87 23.58 -2.43
C ASP A 56 5.95 22.41 -2.80
N PHE A 57 5.20 21.88 -1.83
CA PHE A 57 4.21 20.85 -2.05
C PHE A 57 3.16 21.25 -3.10
N TYR A 58 2.46 22.39 -2.90
CA TYR A 58 1.43 22.83 -3.86
C TYR A 58 2.00 23.14 -5.25
N LYS A 59 3.18 23.75 -5.31
CA LYS A 59 3.89 23.99 -6.57
C LYS A 59 4.21 22.68 -7.29
N HIS A 60 4.63 21.67 -6.56
CA HIS A 60 4.91 20.33 -7.11
C HIS A 60 3.62 19.64 -7.58
N VAL A 61 2.53 19.70 -6.79
CA VAL A 61 1.22 19.16 -7.18
C VAL A 61 0.75 19.77 -8.52
N ILE A 62 0.81 21.09 -8.65
CA ILE A 62 0.43 21.77 -9.91
C ILE A 62 1.27 21.23 -11.08
N LYS A 63 2.58 21.08 -10.90
CA LYS A 63 3.47 20.57 -11.92
C LYS A 63 3.16 19.12 -12.30
N ALA A 64 2.90 18.28 -11.32
CA ALA A 64 2.56 16.88 -11.54
C ALA A 64 1.21 16.72 -12.24
N VAL A 65 0.18 17.44 -11.80
CA VAL A 65 -1.18 17.37 -12.37
C VAL A 65 -1.23 18.00 -13.75
N ALA A 66 -0.66 19.19 -13.94
CA ALA A 66 -0.72 19.87 -15.23
C ALA A 66 0.18 19.25 -16.30
N LEU A 67 1.35 18.74 -15.92
CA LEU A 67 2.42 18.37 -16.84
C LEU A 67 2.89 16.90 -16.72
N ASP A 68 2.19 16.04 -15.97
CA ASP A 68 2.63 14.65 -15.71
C ASP A 68 4.08 14.57 -15.19
N GLN A 69 4.45 15.49 -14.29
CA GLN A 69 5.81 15.64 -13.78
C GLN A 69 5.90 15.30 -12.29
N MET A 70 5.45 14.10 -11.91
CA MET A 70 5.65 13.56 -10.56
C MET A 70 7.15 13.39 -10.29
N CYS A 71 7.62 13.86 -9.13
CA CYS A 71 9.04 13.87 -8.74
C CYS A 71 9.98 14.72 -9.62
N TYR A 72 9.45 15.72 -10.31
CA TYR A 72 10.20 16.73 -11.06
C TYR A 72 10.21 18.10 -10.37
N GLY A 73 9.78 18.19 -9.14
CA GLY A 73 9.70 19.39 -8.33
C GLY A 73 10.37 19.19 -6.98
N SER A 74 10.19 20.16 -6.08
CA SER A 74 10.78 20.11 -4.72
C SER A 74 12.30 19.97 -4.71
N THR A 75 12.98 20.65 -5.64
CA THR A 75 14.45 20.60 -5.77
C THR A 75 15.15 21.11 -4.51
N LYS A 76 14.69 22.26 -3.94
CA LYS A 76 15.23 22.79 -2.69
C LYS A 76 15.03 21.84 -1.50
N PRO A 77 13.81 21.31 -1.23
CA PRO A 77 13.60 20.26 -0.25
C PRO A 77 14.52 19.05 -0.43
N THR A 78 14.81 18.65 -1.66
CA THR A 78 15.69 17.51 -1.91
C THR A 78 17.16 17.82 -1.57
N TYR A 79 17.61 19.04 -1.71
CA TYR A 79 18.94 19.44 -1.20
C TYR A 79 18.97 19.40 0.33
N ILE A 80 17.91 19.85 1.01
CA ILE A 80 17.79 19.71 2.49
C ILE A 80 17.88 18.23 2.89
N LEU A 81 17.17 17.33 2.17
CA LEU A 81 17.26 15.89 2.38
C LEU A 81 18.69 15.38 2.24
N ILE A 82 19.41 15.80 1.19
CA ILE A 82 20.82 15.40 0.97
C ILE A 82 21.73 15.91 2.09
N ASP A 83 21.52 17.13 2.57
CA ASP A 83 22.30 17.69 3.66
C ASP A 83 22.04 16.93 4.97
N GLU A 84 20.79 16.52 5.25
CA GLU A 84 20.48 15.64 6.38
C GLU A 84 21.08 14.24 6.23
N ILE A 85 21.12 13.66 5.01
CA ILE A 85 21.85 12.40 4.74
C ILE A 85 23.33 12.57 5.11
N LYS A 86 23.99 13.64 4.64
CA LYS A 86 25.42 13.89 4.92
C LYS A 86 25.69 14.09 6.41
N LYS A 87 24.83 14.84 7.13
CA LYS A 87 24.96 15.08 8.58
C LYS A 87 24.79 13.79 9.37
N PHE A 88 23.78 12.98 9.03
CA PHE A 88 23.52 11.72 9.71
C PHE A 88 24.57 10.65 9.38
N ASN A 89 25.14 10.70 8.18
CA ASN A 89 26.12 9.76 7.64
C ASN A 89 25.65 8.29 7.79
N PRO A 90 24.56 7.89 7.11
CA PRO A 90 24.00 6.55 7.26
C PRO A 90 24.84 5.47 6.59
N ASP A 91 24.85 4.27 7.17
CA ASP A 91 25.35 3.05 6.55
C ASP A 91 24.35 2.51 5.53
N VAL A 92 23.05 2.70 5.82
CA VAL A 92 21.94 2.22 4.98
C VAL A 92 20.90 3.32 4.77
N ILE A 93 20.49 3.52 3.55
CA ILE A 93 19.29 4.31 3.20
C ILE A 93 18.17 3.35 2.79
N HIS A 94 17.07 3.36 3.54
CA HIS A 94 15.87 2.59 3.21
C HIS A 94 14.82 3.52 2.60
N ILE A 95 14.59 3.36 1.32
CA ILE A 95 13.62 4.16 0.54
C ILE A 95 12.28 3.43 0.48
N HIS A 96 11.21 4.15 0.80
CA HIS A 96 9.83 3.73 0.56
C HIS A 96 9.24 4.52 -0.61
N ASN A 97 8.13 5.24 -0.41
CA ASN A 97 7.51 6.03 -1.47
C ASN A 97 8.29 7.33 -1.72
N ILE A 98 8.88 7.45 -2.89
CA ILE A 98 9.51 8.69 -3.37
C ILE A 98 8.50 9.62 -4.06
N HIS A 99 7.42 9.09 -4.63
CA HIS A 99 6.32 9.88 -5.15
C HIS A 99 5.41 10.37 -4.00
N GLY A 100 4.87 11.56 -4.13
CA GLY A 100 4.11 12.20 -3.04
C GLY A 100 4.37 13.70 -2.95
N PHE A 101 4.94 14.29 -4.03
CA PHE A 101 5.12 15.72 -4.24
C PHE A 101 6.11 16.41 -3.29
N TYR A 102 7.16 15.72 -2.84
CA TYR A 102 8.07 16.24 -1.80
C TYR A 102 9.55 16.20 -2.19
N LEU A 103 9.94 15.46 -3.22
CA LEU A 103 11.32 15.35 -3.65
C LEU A 103 11.48 15.42 -5.17
N ASP A 104 12.70 15.78 -5.60
CA ASP A 104 13.16 15.78 -6.98
C ASP A 104 14.02 14.53 -7.22
N MET A 105 13.53 13.62 -8.07
CA MET A 105 14.21 12.36 -8.32
C MET A 105 15.57 12.55 -9.03
N PHE A 106 15.73 13.61 -9.85
CA PHE A 106 17.00 13.88 -10.52
C PHE A 106 18.09 14.23 -9.53
N VAL A 107 17.78 15.10 -8.57
CA VAL A 107 18.72 15.53 -7.54
C VAL A 107 19.08 14.37 -6.62
N LEU A 108 18.06 13.62 -6.11
CA LEU A 108 18.29 12.51 -5.20
C LEU A 108 19.11 11.40 -5.86
N PHE A 109 18.68 10.88 -7.00
CA PHE A 109 19.37 9.74 -7.63
C PHE A 109 20.73 10.10 -8.22
N SER A 110 20.95 11.36 -8.63
CA SER A 110 22.29 11.84 -9.00
C SER A 110 23.26 11.84 -7.80
N PHE A 111 22.77 12.12 -6.59
CA PHE A 111 23.55 12.00 -5.37
C PHE A 111 23.79 10.52 -5.02
N LEU A 112 22.75 9.70 -5.02
CA LEU A 112 22.83 8.26 -4.66
C LEU A 112 23.81 7.50 -5.57
N LYS A 113 23.82 7.80 -6.88
CA LYS A 113 24.78 7.19 -7.83
C LYS A 113 26.26 7.49 -7.53
N LYS A 114 26.52 8.58 -6.82
CA LYS A 114 27.89 8.99 -6.43
C LYS A 114 28.23 8.53 -5.01
N SER A 115 27.26 7.96 -4.29
CA SER A 115 27.44 7.47 -2.93
C SER A 115 27.76 5.97 -2.92
N ASN A 116 28.51 5.53 -1.93
CA ASN A 116 28.72 4.11 -1.65
C ASN A 116 27.78 3.57 -0.57
N ILE A 117 26.75 4.35 -0.20
CA ILE A 117 25.78 3.99 0.84
C ILE A 117 24.92 2.83 0.34
N LYS A 118 24.72 1.82 1.16
CA LYS A 118 23.82 0.70 0.86
C LYS A 118 22.40 1.20 0.75
N ILE A 119 21.69 0.83 -0.31
CA ILE A 119 20.32 1.28 -0.58
C ILE A 119 19.37 0.09 -0.58
N ILE A 120 18.32 0.19 0.19
CA ILE A 120 17.17 -0.72 0.17
C ILE A 120 15.97 0.09 -0.34
N TRP A 121 15.27 -0.41 -1.35
CA TRP A 121 14.07 0.25 -1.85
C TRP A 121 12.88 -0.69 -1.80
N THR A 122 11.97 -0.45 -0.86
CA THR A 122 10.71 -1.19 -0.78
C THR A 122 9.69 -0.54 -1.70
N LEU A 123 9.24 -1.30 -2.70
CA LEU A 123 8.24 -0.87 -3.66
C LEU A 123 6.84 -1.18 -3.12
N HIS A 124 6.03 -0.14 -2.92
CA HIS A 124 4.65 -0.30 -2.44
C HIS A 124 3.62 -0.32 -3.58
N ASP A 125 4.02 0.09 -4.77
CA ASP A 125 3.23 0.09 -6.01
C ASP A 125 4.14 0.02 -7.25
N CYS A 126 3.54 0.12 -8.43
CA CYS A 126 4.24 -0.05 -9.70
C CYS A 126 4.82 1.24 -10.28
N TRP A 127 4.63 2.39 -9.64
CA TRP A 127 5.06 3.69 -10.16
C TRP A 127 6.57 3.75 -10.48
N PRO A 128 7.48 3.14 -9.70
CA PRO A 128 8.92 3.24 -9.96
C PRO A 128 9.35 2.78 -11.36
N TYR A 129 8.71 1.78 -11.93
CA TYR A 129 9.11 1.20 -13.22
C TYR A 129 8.12 1.44 -14.37
N THR A 130 7.08 2.23 -14.15
CA THR A 130 6.15 2.65 -15.19
C THR A 130 6.45 4.08 -15.64
N GLY A 131 5.87 4.51 -16.76
CA GLY A 131 6.00 5.90 -17.22
C GLY A 131 5.11 6.90 -16.48
N HIS A 132 4.01 6.42 -15.88
CA HIS A 132 3.02 7.27 -15.23
C HIS A 132 2.35 6.58 -14.03
N CYS A 133 1.66 5.47 -14.28
CA CYS A 133 0.70 4.87 -13.37
C CYS A 133 1.35 4.08 -12.22
N ALA A 134 0.69 4.08 -11.06
CA ALA A 134 1.00 3.19 -9.94
C ALA A 134 0.27 1.83 -10.04
N TYR A 135 -0.74 1.75 -10.90
CA TYR A 135 -1.57 0.57 -11.13
C TYR A 135 -1.90 0.44 -12.61
N TYR A 136 -1.77 -0.77 -13.18
CA TYR A 136 -1.96 -1.02 -14.63
C TYR A 136 -2.62 -2.34 -14.96
N THR A 137 -2.71 -3.27 -14.01
CA THR A 137 -3.19 -4.65 -14.27
C THR A 137 -4.66 -4.64 -14.69
N TYR A 138 -5.51 -3.89 -13.99
CA TYR A 138 -6.94 -3.82 -14.31
C TYR A 138 -7.22 -3.11 -15.66
N LYS A 139 -6.23 -2.39 -16.19
CA LYS A 139 -6.26 -1.75 -17.52
C LYS A 139 -5.62 -2.62 -18.60
N HIS A 140 -5.10 -3.79 -18.24
CA HIS A 140 -4.39 -4.70 -19.14
C HIS A 140 -3.24 -4.04 -19.92
N CYS A 141 -2.48 -3.15 -19.27
CA CYS A 141 -1.36 -2.43 -19.87
C CYS A 141 -0.04 -3.16 -19.63
N ASN A 142 0.64 -3.56 -20.70
CA ASN A 142 1.94 -4.24 -20.66
C ASN A 142 3.09 -3.40 -21.23
N GLN A 143 2.86 -2.11 -21.57
CA GLN A 143 3.87 -1.27 -22.21
C GLN A 143 5.12 -1.07 -21.35
N TRP A 144 4.96 -1.01 -20.02
CA TRP A 144 6.04 -0.81 -19.05
C TRP A 144 7.16 -1.86 -19.13
N GLN A 145 6.89 -3.03 -19.68
CA GLN A 145 7.91 -4.10 -19.82
C GLN A 145 9.00 -3.72 -20.84
N ILE A 146 8.65 -2.94 -21.84
CA ILE A 146 9.56 -2.53 -22.92
C ILE A 146 9.74 -1.02 -22.89
N GLU A 147 8.68 -0.26 -23.12
CA GLU A 147 8.66 1.19 -23.14
C GLU A 147 7.23 1.72 -23.08
N CYS A 148 6.91 2.57 -22.08
CA CYS A 148 5.65 3.29 -22.06
C CYS A 148 5.62 4.35 -23.17
N LYS A 149 4.93 4.06 -24.27
CA LYS A 149 4.86 4.97 -25.44
C LYS A 149 3.77 6.02 -25.30
N SER A 150 2.58 5.59 -24.85
CA SER A 150 1.42 6.46 -24.66
C SER A 150 0.57 5.93 -23.50
N CYS A 151 0.09 6.84 -22.68
CA CYS A 151 -0.91 6.52 -21.65
C CYS A 151 -2.22 7.22 -22.04
N LYS A 152 -3.28 6.43 -22.28
CA LYS A 152 -4.61 6.95 -22.64
C LYS A 152 -5.42 7.38 -21.43
N ASP A 153 -5.05 6.90 -20.26
CA ASP A 153 -5.74 7.15 -19.01
C ASP A 153 -4.77 7.70 -17.97
N THR A 154 -4.75 9.03 -17.88
CA THR A 154 -3.97 9.79 -16.90
C THR A 154 -4.84 10.30 -15.76
N LYS A 155 -6.14 9.90 -15.69
CA LYS A 155 -7.05 10.35 -14.65
C LYS A 155 -6.89 9.57 -13.35
N ASP A 156 -6.37 8.34 -13.43
CA ASP A 156 -6.07 7.53 -12.27
C ASP A 156 -4.78 7.98 -11.58
N TYR A 157 -4.49 7.38 -10.43
CA TYR A 157 -3.33 7.75 -9.63
C TYR A 157 -1.98 7.42 -10.29
N PRO A 158 -1.08 8.40 -10.35
CA PRO A 158 -1.23 9.82 -10.01
C PRO A 158 -1.97 10.58 -11.11
N PRO A 159 -3.02 11.38 -10.79
CA PRO A 159 -3.81 12.05 -11.83
C PRO A 159 -3.02 13.13 -12.55
N SER A 160 -3.19 13.22 -13.89
CA SER A 160 -2.61 14.28 -14.69
C SER A 160 -3.49 14.69 -15.87
N LEU A 161 -3.43 15.97 -16.25
CA LEU A 161 -4.09 16.54 -17.42
C LEU A 161 -3.29 16.30 -18.71
N ALA A 162 -1.98 16.11 -18.60
CA ALA A 162 -1.08 15.77 -19.70
C ALA A 162 -0.62 14.32 -19.62
N SER A 163 -0.08 13.80 -20.73
CA SER A 163 0.58 12.48 -20.74
C SER A 163 2.00 12.62 -21.27
N HIS A 164 2.97 12.54 -20.39
CA HIS A 164 4.39 12.49 -20.72
C HIS A 164 5.02 11.13 -20.37
N CYS A 165 4.20 10.06 -20.33
CA CYS A 165 4.61 8.74 -19.87
C CYS A 165 5.85 8.19 -20.59
N ASN A 166 6.04 8.47 -21.89
CA ASN A 166 7.26 8.04 -22.60
C ASN A 166 8.51 8.74 -22.08
N LYS A 167 8.45 10.06 -21.93
CA LYS A 167 9.56 10.86 -21.39
C LYS A 167 9.86 10.43 -19.94
N ASN A 168 8.84 10.26 -19.13
CA ASN A 168 8.98 9.86 -17.74
C ASN A 168 9.58 8.46 -17.62
N PHE A 169 9.15 7.51 -18.45
CA PHE A 169 9.71 6.16 -18.49
C PHE A 169 11.21 6.17 -18.79
N LYS A 170 11.61 6.89 -19.85
CA LYS A 170 13.02 7.01 -20.23
C LYS A 170 13.87 7.67 -19.13
N LYS A 171 13.33 8.73 -18.50
CA LYS A 171 14.02 9.42 -17.41
C LYS A 171 14.12 8.57 -16.15
N LYS A 172 13.08 7.86 -15.76
CA LYS A 172 13.15 6.91 -14.63
C LYS A 172 14.16 5.80 -14.89
N LYS A 173 14.16 5.20 -16.09
CA LYS A 173 15.15 4.20 -16.48
C LYS A 173 16.57 4.76 -16.40
N GLU A 174 16.82 5.95 -16.92
CA GLU A 174 18.12 6.63 -16.85
C GLU A 174 18.56 6.85 -15.40
N LEU A 175 17.66 7.29 -14.51
CA LEU A 175 17.97 7.65 -13.14
C LEU A 175 18.07 6.45 -12.21
N PHE A 176 17.15 5.50 -12.32
CA PHE A 176 17.01 4.40 -11.37
C PHE A 176 17.91 3.21 -11.70
N CYS A 177 18.40 3.08 -12.94
CA CYS A 177 19.41 2.07 -13.30
C CYS A 177 20.85 2.55 -13.00
N GLY A 178 21.75 1.60 -12.77
CA GLY A 178 23.18 1.88 -12.54
C GLY A 178 23.52 2.35 -11.11
N LEU A 179 22.73 1.96 -10.13
CA LEU A 179 23.05 2.06 -8.70
C LEU A 179 23.72 0.75 -8.26
N ASN A 180 24.96 0.81 -7.81
CA ASN A 180 25.75 -0.41 -7.51
C ASN A 180 25.30 -1.13 -6.22
N ASN A 181 24.67 -0.40 -5.30
CA ASN A 181 24.40 -0.86 -3.93
C ASN A 181 22.90 -0.96 -3.63
N LEU A 182 22.04 -1.09 -4.65
CA LEU A 182 20.58 -1.14 -4.50
C LEU A 182 20.11 -2.60 -4.40
N THR A 183 19.28 -2.86 -3.38
CA THR A 183 18.42 -4.05 -3.29
C THR A 183 16.97 -3.61 -3.31
N ILE A 184 16.15 -4.23 -4.15
CA ILE A 184 14.71 -3.98 -4.25
C ILE A 184 13.96 -4.99 -3.38
N ILE A 185 13.00 -4.50 -2.60
CA ILE A 185 12.08 -5.33 -1.81
C ILE A 185 10.67 -5.16 -2.37
N CYS A 186 10.00 -6.29 -2.57
CA CYS A 186 8.60 -6.34 -3.02
C CYS A 186 7.74 -7.01 -1.94
N PRO A 187 6.57 -6.47 -1.59
CA PRO A 187 5.70 -7.09 -0.58
C PRO A 187 4.90 -8.30 -1.12
N SER A 188 5.03 -8.64 -2.39
CA SER A 188 4.42 -9.82 -3.00
C SER A 188 5.33 -10.44 -4.06
N GLN A 189 5.15 -11.74 -4.27
CA GLN A 189 5.82 -12.44 -5.38
C GLN A 189 5.34 -11.90 -6.73
N TRP A 190 4.03 -11.56 -6.83
CA TRP A 190 3.47 -10.92 -8.01
C TRP A 190 4.25 -9.65 -8.42
N LEU A 191 4.48 -8.73 -7.47
CA LEU A 191 5.24 -7.50 -7.78
C LEU A 191 6.70 -7.82 -8.11
N ALA A 192 7.33 -8.75 -7.40
CA ALA A 192 8.71 -9.17 -7.68
C ALA A 192 8.86 -9.73 -9.10
N ASP A 193 7.90 -10.52 -9.56
CA ASP A 193 7.91 -11.09 -10.91
C ASP A 193 7.67 -10.01 -11.99
N ASP A 194 6.91 -8.97 -11.69
CA ASP A 194 6.77 -7.84 -12.59
C ASP A 194 8.01 -6.94 -12.59
N VAL A 195 8.64 -6.68 -11.45
CA VAL A 195 9.93 -5.96 -11.40
C VAL A 195 11.01 -6.67 -12.23
N LYS A 196 11.07 -8.02 -12.20
CA LYS A 196 11.99 -8.81 -13.04
C LYS A 196 11.75 -8.66 -14.56
N LYS A 197 10.55 -8.23 -14.97
CA LYS A 197 10.20 -7.94 -16.38
C LYS A 197 10.45 -6.49 -16.76
N SER A 198 10.74 -5.62 -15.78
CA SER A 198 10.93 -4.18 -15.96
C SER A 198 12.39 -3.82 -16.21
N PHE A 199 12.67 -2.54 -16.40
CA PHE A 199 14.03 -2.03 -16.49
C PHE A 199 14.83 -2.11 -15.17
N LEU A 200 14.19 -2.46 -14.05
CA LEU A 200 14.83 -2.67 -12.75
C LEU A 200 15.29 -4.13 -12.52
N LYS A 201 15.15 -5.00 -13.50
CA LYS A 201 15.43 -6.45 -13.42
C LYS A 201 16.86 -6.82 -13.03
N GLU A 202 17.83 -5.94 -13.25
CA GLU A 202 19.26 -6.19 -12.97
C GLU A 202 19.59 -6.09 -11.47
N TYR A 203 18.68 -5.58 -10.65
CA TYR A 203 18.91 -5.49 -9.21
C TYR A 203 18.57 -6.78 -8.48
N PRO A 204 19.22 -7.07 -7.35
CA PRO A 204 18.74 -8.08 -6.41
C PRO A 204 17.32 -7.75 -5.96
N ILE A 205 16.40 -8.69 -6.13
CA ILE A 205 15.01 -8.56 -5.75
C ILE A 205 14.68 -9.58 -4.68
N LYS A 206 14.14 -9.13 -3.56
CA LYS A 206 13.68 -9.98 -2.45
C LYS A 206 12.20 -9.75 -2.19
N VAL A 207 11.50 -10.78 -1.76
CA VAL A 207 10.11 -10.69 -1.31
C VAL A 207 10.11 -10.67 0.21
N ILE A 208 9.50 -9.62 0.78
CA ILE A 208 9.20 -9.52 2.21
C ILE A 208 7.75 -9.04 2.30
N HIS A 209 6.86 -9.93 2.70
CA HIS A 209 5.44 -9.62 2.82
C HIS A 209 5.19 -8.55 3.88
N ASN A 210 4.16 -7.70 3.66
CA ASN A 210 3.73 -6.76 4.68
C ASN A 210 3.19 -7.50 5.91
N GLY A 211 3.44 -6.94 7.08
CA GLY A 211 2.83 -7.38 8.33
C GLY A 211 1.86 -6.33 8.87
N ILE A 212 1.08 -6.72 9.85
CA ILE A 212 0.14 -5.87 10.59
C ILE A 212 0.35 -6.02 12.10
N ASP A 213 -0.20 -5.09 12.85
CA ASP A 213 -0.19 -5.11 14.31
C ASP A 213 -1.21 -6.15 14.83
N THR A 214 -0.72 -7.32 15.22
CA THR A 214 -1.54 -8.43 15.72
C THR A 214 -1.94 -8.27 17.19
N GLU A 215 -1.45 -7.24 17.90
CA GLU A 215 -1.96 -6.86 19.21
C GLU A 215 -3.31 -6.13 19.08
N ILE A 216 -3.47 -5.35 18.00
CA ILE A 216 -4.72 -4.65 17.69
C ILE A 216 -5.68 -5.55 16.91
N PHE A 217 -5.19 -6.13 15.80
CA PHE A 217 -5.98 -7.01 14.95
C PHE A 217 -5.88 -8.45 15.44
N GLN A 218 -6.83 -8.85 16.25
CA GLN A 218 -7.01 -10.20 16.79
C GLN A 218 -8.49 -10.48 17.00
N PRO A 219 -8.90 -11.76 17.15
CA PRO A 219 -10.29 -12.08 17.41
C PRO A 219 -10.80 -11.35 18.65
N ASN A 220 -11.93 -10.68 18.52
CA ASN A 220 -12.50 -9.81 19.54
C ASN A 220 -14.01 -10.07 19.67
N GLU A 221 -14.46 -10.38 20.87
CA GLU A 221 -15.89 -10.42 21.20
C GLU A 221 -16.38 -8.98 21.42
N SER A 222 -17.39 -8.55 20.69
CA SER A 222 -17.92 -7.20 20.80
C SER A 222 -19.41 -7.14 20.49
N ASP A 223 -20.07 -6.15 21.08
CA ASP A 223 -21.49 -5.84 20.83
C ASP A 223 -21.72 -4.94 19.61
N ILE A 224 -20.74 -4.87 18.69
CA ILE A 224 -20.81 -3.94 17.58
C ILE A 224 -22.05 -4.18 16.70
N LEU A 225 -22.47 -5.42 16.50
CA LEU A 225 -23.68 -5.75 15.74
C LEU A 225 -24.96 -5.28 16.45
N ASN A 226 -25.01 -5.34 17.78
CA ASN A 226 -26.13 -4.80 18.57
C ASN A 226 -26.15 -3.27 18.50
N THR A 227 -24.99 -2.63 18.56
CA THR A 227 -24.86 -1.16 18.48
C THR A 227 -25.47 -0.60 17.18
N TYR A 228 -25.39 -1.35 16.08
CA TYR A 228 -25.91 -0.97 14.78
C TYR A 228 -27.22 -1.69 14.39
N ASP A 229 -27.86 -2.39 15.32
CA ASP A 229 -29.10 -3.15 15.11
C ASP A 229 -29.02 -4.14 13.92
N LEU A 230 -27.91 -4.88 13.86
CA LEU A 230 -27.62 -5.81 12.78
C LEU A 230 -27.85 -7.28 13.13
N ASN A 231 -28.10 -7.62 14.39
CA ASN A 231 -28.41 -8.99 14.79
C ASN A 231 -29.80 -9.42 14.30
N PRO A 232 -29.97 -10.65 13.79
CA PRO A 232 -29.00 -11.75 13.68
C PRO A 232 -28.36 -11.89 12.28
N LYS A 233 -28.11 -10.79 11.58
CA LYS A 233 -27.57 -10.81 10.20
C LYS A 233 -26.12 -11.31 10.14
N LYS A 234 -25.79 -12.07 9.11
CA LYS A 234 -24.42 -12.43 8.74
C LYS A 234 -23.78 -11.28 7.94
N ILE A 235 -22.66 -10.79 8.38
CA ILE A 235 -22.02 -9.59 7.81
C ILE A 235 -21.05 -9.95 6.69
N ILE A 236 -21.26 -9.36 5.51
CA ILE A 236 -20.28 -9.31 4.42
C ILE A 236 -19.59 -7.95 4.52
N LEU A 237 -18.33 -7.95 4.97
CA LEU A 237 -17.57 -6.74 5.23
C LEU A 237 -16.71 -6.33 4.04
N GLY A 238 -16.73 -5.04 3.69
CA GLY A 238 -15.79 -4.42 2.77
C GLY A 238 -15.10 -3.23 3.42
N VAL A 239 -13.77 -3.14 3.31
CA VAL A 239 -12.98 -2.04 3.90
C VAL A 239 -12.02 -1.48 2.86
N ALA A 240 -12.01 -0.15 2.70
CA ALA A 240 -11.02 0.55 1.90
C ALA A 240 -10.78 1.96 2.44
N SER A 241 -9.54 2.46 2.35
CA SER A 241 -9.26 3.86 2.71
C SER A 241 -9.85 4.86 1.70
N VAL A 242 -10.00 4.43 0.45
CA VAL A 242 -10.64 5.17 -0.64
C VAL A 242 -11.36 4.18 -1.54
N TRP A 243 -12.66 4.33 -1.67
CA TRP A 243 -13.49 3.54 -2.58
C TRP A 243 -13.48 4.17 -3.98
N ASP A 244 -12.48 3.82 -4.77
CA ASP A 244 -12.40 4.08 -6.20
C ASP A 244 -12.85 2.86 -7.02
N LYS A 245 -12.86 2.99 -8.35
CA LYS A 245 -13.23 1.89 -9.26
C LYS A 245 -12.34 0.65 -9.05
N ARG A 246 -11.07 0.86 -8.72
CA ARG A 246 -10.09 -0.21 -8.51
C ARG A 246 -10.43 -1.07 -7.28
N LYS A 247 -11.04 -0.48 -6.24
CA LYS A 247 -11.43 -1.19 -5.02
C LYS A 247 -12.77 -1.94 -5.12
N GLY A 248 -13.47 -1.79 -6.24
CA GLY A 248 -14.58 -2.67 -6.59
C GLY A 248 -15.90 -2.39 -5.87
N LEU A 249 -16.21 -1.14 -5.53
CA LEU A 249 -17.49 -0.77 -4.90
C LEU A 249 -18.71 -1.28 -5.71
N ASP A 250 -18.61 -1.28 -7.04
CA ASP A 250 -19.69 -1.70 -7.92
C ASP A 250 -20.10 -3.17 -7.72
N TYR A 251 -19.13 -4.04 -7.32
CA TYR A 251 -19.43 -5.45 -7.03
C TYR A 251 -20.28 -5.62 -5.77
N PHE A 252 -20.13 -4.76 -4.79
CA PHE A 252 -21.00 -4.76 -3.60
C PHE A 252 -22.42 -4.30 -3.95
N LEU A 253 -22.55 -3.28 -4.81
CA LEU A 253 -23.86 -2.80 -5.28
C LEU A 253 -24.59 -3.86 -6.16
N GLU A 254 -23.84 -4.66 -6.91
CA GLU A 254 -24.39 -5.78 -7.65
C GLU A 254 -24.75 -6.96 -6.74
N LEU A 255 -23.89 -7.26 -5.77
CA LEU A 255 -24.10 -8.32 -4.79
C LEU A 255 -25.36 -8.09 -3.96
N ASP A 256 -25.57 -6.88 -3.47
CA ASP A 256 -26.71 -6.49 -2.65
C ASP A 256 -28.06 -6.83 -3.29
N LYS A 257 -28.19 -6.69 -4.61
CA LYS A 257 -29.42 -7.00 -5.36
C LYS A 257 -29.77 -8.49 -5.40
N ARG A 258 -28.86 -9.34 -4.95
CA ARG A 258 -28.92 -10.80 -5.14
C ARG A 258 -28.77 -11.57 -3.82
N LEU A 259 -28.45 -10.88 -2.72
CA LEU A 259 -28.33 -11.49 -1.41
C LEU A 259 -29.69 -11.81 -0.80
N SER A 260 -29.76 -12.86 -0.02
CA SER A 260 -30.91 -13.14 0.86
C SER A 260 -30.89 -12.22 2.08
N ASP A 261 -32.05 -12.09 2.72
CA ASP A 261 -32.23 -11.28 3.94
C ASP A 261 -31.39 -11.76 5.13
N GLU A 262 -30.76 -12.94 5.05
CA GLU A 262 -29.85 -13.46 6.06
C GLU A 262 -28.56 -12.61 6.17
N TYR A 263 -28.14 -11.98 5.08
CA TYR A 263 -26.89 -11.22 4.98
C TYR A 263 -27.11 -9.71 5.05
N LYS A 264 -26.10 -9.00 5.54
CA LYS A 264 -25.98 -7.54 5.47
C LYS A 264 -24.61 -7.15 4.98
N ILE A 265 -24.55 -6.27 3.99
CA ILE A 265 -23.30 -5.67 3.55
C ILE A 265 -22.97 -4.48 4.44
N VAL A 266 -21.74 -4.43 4.94
CA VAL A 266 -21.17 -3.30 5.68
C VAL A 266 -19.93 -2.81 4.93
N LEU A 267 -19.89 -1.52 4.60
CA LEU A 267 -18.78 -0.89 3.88
C LEU A 267 -18.14 0.22 4.70
N ILE A 268 -16.86 0.10 4.99
CA ILE A 268 -16.09 1.08 5.78
C ILE A 268 -15.12 1.84 4.87
N GLY A 269 -15.00 3.16 5.10
CA GLY A 269 -14.08 4.04 4.37
C GLY A 269 -14.73 4.85 3.24
N LEU A 270 -16.05 4.99 3.29
CA LEU A 270 -16.84 5.73 2.29
C LEU A 270 -16.83 7.24 2.54
N THR A 271 -16.94 8.01 1.47
CA THR A 271 -17.23 9.44 1.55
C THR A 271 -18.71 9.70 1.80
N ASP A 272 -19.07 10.88 2.35
CA ASP A 272 -20.47 11.27 2.55
C ASP A 272 -21.30 11.22 1.26
N LYS A 273 -20.67 11.53 0.11
CA LYS A 273 -21.33 11.44 -1.20
C LYS A 273 -21.61 10.01 -1.62
N GLN A 274 -20.74 9.07 -1.26
CA GLN A 274 -20.94 7.65 -1.55
C GLN A 274 -22.00 7.05 -0.65
N ILE A 275 -21.96 7.36 0.66
CA ILE A 275 -22.98 6.90 1.63
C ILE A 275 -24.38 7.32 1.18
N LYS A 276 -24.57 8.59 0.77
CA LYS A 276 -25.87 9.09 0.28
C LYS A 276 -26.38 8.40 -0.98
N LYS A 277 -25.55 7.65 -1.69
CA LYS A 277 -25.92 6.92 -2.91
C LYS A 277 -26.07 5.42 -2.69
N LEU A 278 -25.75 4.93 -1.50
CA LEU A 278 -25.95 3.52 -1.19
C LEU A 278 -27.45 3.21 -1.07
N PRO A 279 -27.88 2.00 -1.46
CA PRO A 279 -29.20 1.51 -1.08
C PRO A 279 -29.29 1.31 0.43
N ASP A 280 -30.47 1.43 1.01
CA ASP A 280 -30.73 1.29 2.47
C ASP A 280 -30.36 -0.12 2.99
N SER A 281 -30.32 -1.09 2.11
CA SER A 281 -29.85 -2.46 2.39
C SER A 281 -28.37 -2.55 2.75
N ILE A 282 -27.53 -1.59 2.36
CA ILE A 282 -26.10 -1.54 2.67
C ILE A 282 -25.83 -0.53 3.80
N LEU A 283 -25.13 -0.95 4.85
CA LEU A 283 -24.62 -0.03 5.86
C LEU A 283 -23.29 0.59 5.39
N GLY A 284 -23.29 1.89 5.20
CA GLY A 284 -22.08 2.65 4.86
C GLY A 284 -21.53 3.39 6.08
N ILE A 285 -20.25 3.15 6.39
CA ILE A 285 -19.51 3.80 7.48
C ILE A 285 -18.39 4.64 6.87
N LYS A 286 -18.32 5.92 7.26
CA LYS A 286 -17.32 6.84 6.74
C LYS A 286 -15.91 6.48 7.22
N ARG A 287 -15.78 6.23 8.50
CA ARG A 287 -14.52 5.89 9.16
C ARG A 287 -14.82 5.31 10.55
N THR A 288 -14.04 4.34 10.97
CA THR A 288 -13.99 3.92 12.37
C THR A 288 -13.25 4.96 13.22
N GLU A 289 -13.52 5.02 14.50
CA GLU A 289 -12.85 5.93 15.43
C GLU A 289 -11.35 5.62 15.54
N ASN A 290 -11.02 4.33 15.55
CA ASN A 290 -9.66 3.82 15.71
C ASN A 290 -9.51 2.44 15.05
N ALA A 291 -8.34 1.83 15.18
CA ALA A 291 -8.05 0.51 14.63
C ALA A 291 -8.72 -0.61 15.43
N GLU A 292 -8.93 -0.41 16.73
CA GLU A 292 -9.61 -1.36 17.62
C GLU A 292 -11.09 -1.51 17.24
N GLU A 293 -11.76 -0.43 16.88
CA GLU A 293 -13.14 -0.51 16.34
C GLU A 293 -13.16 -1.24 15.00
N LEU A 294 -12.17 -0.99 14.14
CA LEU A 294 -12.05 -1.71 12.87
C LEU A 294 -11.82 -3.22 13.11
N ALA A 295 -11.02 -3.60 14.10
CA ALA A 295 -10.82 -5.00 14.49
C ALA A 295 -12.12 -5.68 14.97
N LYS A 296 -13.00 -4.94 15.68
CA LYS A 296 -14.32 -5.43 16.06
C LYS A 296 -15.20 -5.73 14.84
N TRP A 297 -15.17 -4.85 13.83
CA TRP A 297 -15.90 -5.07 12.59
C TRP A 297 -15.40 -6.29 11.83
N TYR A 298 -14.06 -6.47 11.74
CA TYR A 298 -13.51 -7.68 11.15
C TYR A 298 -13.95 -8.92 11.93
N SER A 299 -13.81 -8.92 13.26
CA SER A 299 -14.16 -10.10 14.10
C SER A 299 -15.64 -10.46 14.04
N ALA A 300 -16.53 -9.47 13.85
CA ALA A 300 -17.97 -9.68 13.74
C ALA A 300 -18.44 -10.12 12.36
N ALA A 301 -17.57 -10.07 11.35
CA ALA A 301 -17.94 -10.40 9.97
C ALA A 301 -17.91 -11.91 9.71
N GLU A 302 -18.91 -12.42 8.98
CA GLU A 302 -18.92 -13.78 8.45
C GLU A 302 -17.82 -13.98 7.40
N VAL A 303 -17.60 -12.93 6.58
CA VAL A 303 -16.60 -12.91 5.53
C VAL A 303 -16.15 -11.49 5.22
N PHE A 304 -14.85 -11.33 4.98
CA PHE A 304 -14.30 -10.13 4.38
C PHE A 304 -14.20 -10.30 2.87
N PHE A 305 -14.96 -9.49 2.13
CA PHE A 305 -14.90 -9.49 0.67
C PHE A 305 -14.03 -8.34 0.16
N ASN A 306 -12.96 -8.66 -0.54
CA ASN A 306 -12.05 -7.70 -1.17
C ASN A 306 -12.09 -7.84 -2.70
N PRO A 307 -13.10 -7.24 -3.39
CA PRO A 307 -13.23 -7.30 -4.85
C PRO A 307 -12.28 -6.34 -5.56
N THR A 308 -11.07 -6.18 -5.05
CA THR A 308 -10.08 -5.30 -5.68
C THR A 308 -9.74 -5.76 -7.09
N LEU A 309 -9.67 -4.82 -8.03
CA LEU A 309 -9.26 -5.09 -9.41
C LEU A 309 -7.74 -5.07 -9.59
N GLU A 310 -7.02 -4.47 -8.64
CA GLU A 310 -5.58 -4.50 -8.55
C GLU A 310 -5.12 -4.06 -7.15
N ASP A 311 -4.28 -4.86 -6.54
CA ASP A 311 -3.56 -4.49 -5.32
C ASP A 311 -2.23 -5.23 -5.28
N ASN A 312 -1.25 -4.64 -4.58
CA ASN A 312 0.06 -5.27 -4.44
C ASN A 312 0.06 -6.37 -3.35
N TYR A 313 -0.27 -5.97 -2.13
CA TYR A 313 -0.38 -6.89 -0.99
C TYR A 313 -1.26 -6.22 0.08
N PRO A 314 -2.61 -6.29 -0.08
CA PRO A 314 -3.52 -5.53 0.76
C PRO A 314 -3.46 -5.95 2.23
N THR A 315 -3.13 -5.01 3.10
CA THR A 315 -3.10 -5.23 4.57
C THR A 315 -4.49 -5.50 5.13
N THR A 316 -5.56 -5.02 4.48
CA THR A 316 -6.94 -5.31 4.86
C THR A 316 -7.27 -6.80 4.84
N ASN A 317 -6.62 -7.59 3.95
CA ASN A 317 -6.76 -9.05 3.97
C ASN A 317 -6.10 -9.64 5.23
N LEU A 318 -4.91 -9.13 5.59
CA LEU A 318 -4.19 -9.58 6.79
C LEU A 318 -4.96 -9.21 8.07
N GLU A 319 -5.51 -7.99 8.12
CA GLU A 319 -6.33 -7.49 9.23
C GLU A 319 -7.55 -8.39 9.47
N ALA A 320 -8.26 -8.77 8.39
CA ALA A 320 -9.39 -9.69 8.46
C ALA A 320 -8.95 -11.08 8.98
N ILE A 321 -7.88 -11.64 8.42
CA ILE A 321 -7.34 -12.95 8.81
C ILE A 321 -6.92 -12.96 10.28
N ALA A 322 -6.22 -11.90 10.71
CA ALA A 322 -5.78 -11.77 12.11
C ALA A 322 -6.96 -11.71 13.08
N CYS A 323 -8.08 -11.14 12.67
CA CYS A 323 -9.33 -11.12 13.44
C CYS A 323 -10.15 -12.42 13.32
N GLY A 324 -9.64 -13.45 12.63
CA GLY A 324 -10.31 -14.74 12.47
C GLY A 324 -11.32 -14.80 11.32
N THR A 325 -11.39 -13.79 10.47
CA THR A 325 -12.39 -13.66 9.42
C THR A 325 -11.86 -14.14 8.08
N PRO A 326 -12.50 -15.11 7.42
CA PRO A 326 -12.10 -15.61 6.11
C PRO A 326 -12.20 -14.52 5.05
N VAL A 327 -11.24 -14.53 4.10
CA VAL A 327 -11.13 -13.55 3.04
C VAL A 327 -11.58 -14.14 1.72
N VAL A 328 -12.44 -13.42 0.99
CA VAL A 328 -12.70 -13.69 -0.41
C VAL A 328 -12.15 -12.57 -1.26
N THR A 329 -11.29 -12.88 -2.20
CA THR A 329 -10.67 -11.87 -3.08
C THR A 329 -10.66 -12.31 -4.54
N PHE A 330 -10.54 -11.35 -5.44
CA PHE A 330 -10.37 -11.64 -6.86
C PHE A 330 -8.96 -12.11 -7.18
N ASN A 331 -8.83 -12.93 -8.23
CA ASN A 331 -7.53 -13.33 -8.76
C ASN A 331 -6.87 -12.15 -9.50
N THR A 332 -6.17 -11.31 -8.73
CA THR A 332 -5.52 -10.11 -9.26
C THR A 332 -4.38 -9.63 -8.36
N GLY A 333 -3.27 -9.21 -8.99
CA GLY A 333 -2.12 -8.70 -8.26
C GLY A 333 -1.59 -9.70 -7.22
N GLY A 334 -1.13 -9.17 -6.12
CA GLY A 334 -0.73 -9.96 -4.95
C GLY A 334 -1.86 -10.17 -3.93
N SER A 335 -3.13 -9.86 -4.28
CA SER A 335 -4.25 -10.03 -3.36
C SER A 335 -4.47 -11.49 -2.92
N PRO A 336 -4.35 -12.51 -3.82
CA PRO A 336 -4.42 -13.92 -3.39
C PRO A 336 -3.30 -14.32 -2.42
N GLU A 337 -2.09 -13.77 -2.57
CA GLU A 337 -0.99 -14.05 -1.66
C GLU A 337 -1.29 -13.55 -0.23
N SER A 338 -1.83 -12.33 -0.10
CA SER A 338 -2.21 -11.73 1.19
C SER A 338 -3.46 -12.36 1.80
N ALA A 339 -4.26 -13.08 1.03
CA ALA A 339 -5.41 -13.83 1.52
C ALA A 339 -5.05 -15.24 2.00
N PHE A 340 -3.79 -15.66 1.89
CA PHE A 340 -3.31 -16.99 2.29
C PHE A 340 -4.22 -18.12 1.74
N VAL A 341 -4.46 -18.08 0.43
CA VAL A 341 -5.28 -19.10 -0.25
C VAL A 341 -4.50 -20.42 -0.34
N PRO A 342 -5.09 -21.58 0.00
CA PRO A 342 -6.49 -21.78 0.43
C PRO A 342 -6.72 -21.79 1.95
N GLU A 343 -5.71 -21.54 2.78
CA GLU A 343 -5.76 -21.80 4.23
C GLU A 343 -6.69 -20.82 4.98
N CYS A 344 -6.68 -19.53 4.59
CA CYS A 344 -7.44 -18.46 5.26
C CYS A 344 -8.43 -17.75 4.33
N GLY A 345 -8.39 -18.05 3.03
CA GLY A 345 -9.23 -17.34 2.09
C GLY A 345 -9.49 -18.07 0.78
N TYR A 346 -10.27 -17.42 -0.04
CA TYR A 346 -10.73 -17.91 -1.32
C TYR A 346 -10.37 -16.93 -2.45
N CYS A 347 -9.79 -17.44 -3.52
CA CYS A 347 -9.50 -16.67 -4.71
C CYS A 347 -10.52 -17.00 -5.80
N ILE A 348 -11.26 -16.00 -6.27
CA ILE A 348 -12.35 -16.18 -7.21
C ILE A 348 -12.17 -15.37 -8.50
N LYS A 349 -12.95 -15.71 -9.53
CA LYS A 349 -13.07 -14.90 -10.76
C LYS A 349 -13.69 -13.54 -10.44
N LYS A 350 -13.37 -12.50 -11.24
CA LYS A 350 -13.83 -11.12 -11.07
C LYS A 350 -15.31 -10.93 -11.44
N ASN A 351 -16.21 -11.62 -10.73
CA ASN A 351 -17.67 -11.46 -10.87
C ASN A 351 -18.39 -11.87 -9.59
N VAL A 352 -19.62 -11.41 -9.44
CA VAL A 352 -20.48 -11.68 -8.27
C VAL A 352 -20.98 -13.13 -8.24
N ASP A 353 -21.18 -13.76 -9.39
CA ASP A 353 -21.59 -15.18 -9.44
C ASP A 353 -20.58 -16.07 -8.73
N ALA A 354 -19.28 -15.84 -8.96
CA ALA A 354 -18.23 -16.62 -8.31
C ALA A 354 -18.24 -16.44 -6.79
N PHE A 355 -18.59 -15.27 -6.29
CA PHE A 355 -18.75 -15.03 -4.84
C PHE A 355 -19.98 -15.77 -4.30
N LEU A 356 -21.14 -15.61 -4.93
CA LEU A 356 -22.39 -16.26 -4.50
C LEU A 356 -22.27 -17.78 -4.47
N ASN A 357 -21.57 -18.36 -5.45
CA ASN A 357 -21.38 -19.80 -5.54
C ASN A 357 -20.58 -20.39 -4.37
N ILE A 358 -19.73 -19.62 -3.72
CA ILE A 358 -18.92 -20.11 -2.59
C ILE A 358 -19.43 -19.63 -1.23
N LEU A 359 -20.36 -18.67 -1.19
CA LEU A 359 -20.76 -17.99 0.04
C LEU A 359 -21.22 -18.95 1.14
N GLN A 360 -21.95 -20.01 0.79
CA GLN A 360 -22.43 -21.01 1.74
C GLN A 360 -21.34 -22.03 2.16
N ASP A 361 -20.25 -22.13 1.41
CA ASP A 361 -19.16 -23.06 1.64
C ASP A 361 -17.96 -22.42 2.37
N ILE A 362 -18.03 -21.11 2.67
CA ILE A 362 -16.99 -20.39 3.38
C ILE A 362 -16.87 -20.95 4.80
N LYS A 363 -15.66 -21.34 5.18
CA LYS A 363 -15.36 -21.95 6.49
C LYS A 363 -14.56 -20.99 7.34
N PRO A 364 -14.77 -21.01 8.67
CA PRO A 364 -13.94 -20.28 9.62
C PRO A 364 -12.46 -20.64 9.47
N ILE A 365 -11.59 -19.67 9.74
CA ILE A 365 -10.14 -19.88 9.74
C ILE A 365 -9.76 -20.83 10.86
N LYS A 366 -8.99 -21.87 10.53
CA LYS A 366 -8.56 -22.87 11.51
C LYS A 366 -7.36 -22.41 12.34
N SER A 367 -6.47 -21.66 11.73
CA SER A 367 -5.28 -21.13 12.39
C SER A 367 -4.82 -19.85 11.69
N ILE A 368 -4.46 -18.83 12.47
CA ILE A 368 -3.95 -17.56 11.98
C ILE A 368 -2.45 -17.71 11.69
N PRO A 369 -1.98 -17.39 10.48
CA PRO A 369 -0.56 -17.49 10.12
C PRO A 369 0.30 -16.53 10.95
N LYS A 370 1.39 -17.02 11.55
CA LYS A 370 2.28 -16.18 12.38
C LYS A 370 3.06 -15.12 11.59
N ASN A 371 3.28 -15.35 10.31
CA ASN A 371 4.04 -14.45 9.43
C ASN A 371 3.24 -13.24 8.93
N ILE A 372 1.99 -13.05 9.40
CA ILE A 372 1.23 -11.81 9.18
C ILE A 372 1.60 -10.71 10.17
N ASP A 373 2.33 -11.05 11.22
CA ASP A 373 2.71 -10.11 12.28
C ASP A 373 3.74 -9.08 11.80
N MET A 374 3.60 -7.84 12.30
CA MET A 374 4.46 -6.71 11.96
C MET A 374 5.91 -6.93 12.44
N GLU A 375 6.12 -7.50 13.62
CA GLU A 375 7.46 -7.76 14.14
C GLU A 375 8.15 -8.83 13.31
N TYR A 376 7.42 -9.87 12.85
CA TYR A 376 7.95 -10.89 11.94
C TYR A 376 8.43 -10.27 10.62
N MET A 377 7.60 -9.40 9.99
CA MET A 377 7.99 -8.66 8.79
C MET A 377 9.24 -7.81 9.06
N CYS A 378 9.25 -7.01 10.12
CA CYS A 378 10.36 -6.11 10.42
C CYS A 378 11.67 -6.87 10.67
N ASN A 379 11.63 -8.00 11.38
CA ASN A 379 12.80 -8.85 11.61
C ASN A 379 13.39 -9.38 10.31
N SER A 380 12.56 -9.63 9.28
CA SER A 380 13.05 -10.02 7.94
C SER A 380 13.88 -8.92 7.25
N TYR A 381 13.73 -7.66 7.65
CA TYR A 381 14.55 -6.56 7.17
C TYR A 381 15.87 -6.37 7.96
N ILE A 382 15.94 -6.81 9.22
CA ILE A 382 17.11 -6.56 10.08
C ILE A 382 18.39 -7.12 9.47
N ASP A 383 18.33 -8.30 8.84
CA ASP A 383 19.50 -8.87 8.15
C ASP A 383 19.95 -8.06 6.93
N LEU A 384 19.04 -7.27 6.36
CA LEU A 384 19.39 -6.37 5.26
C LEU A 384 20.09 -5.10 5.75
N TYR A 385 20.03 -4.78 7.03
CA TYR A 385 20.67 -3.60 7.61
C TYR A 385 22.09 -3.86 8.14
N LYS A 386 22.50 -5.11 8.14
CA LYS A 386 23.87 -5.55 8.39
C LYS A 386 24.70 -5.41 7.09
#